data_710c2886f7d3812d8a778159806f0f4e
#
_entry.id   710c2886f7d3812d8a778159806f0f4e
#
_cell.length_a   1.000
_cell.length_b   1.000
_cell.length_c   1.000
_cell.angle_alpha   90.00
_cell.angle_beta   90.00
_cell.angle_gamma   90.00
#
_symmetry.space_group_name_H-M   'P 1'
#
loop_
_entity.id
_entity.type
_entity.pdbx_description
1 polymer ?
#
loop_
_entity_poly.entity_id
_entity_poly.type
_entity_poly.pdbx_seq_one_letter_code
_entity_poly.pdbx_strand_id
1 'polypeptide(L)'
;MKVVRAVALALAASVVAAYGGGSDSNGGGGGGGGQREWTVMVYMAADNSLAVQGVLDLDEMEDAGISDRIQTVVQAEFSPSVLDQQGCTAACFNRQNFNTFRYAITQAGGSAKNGPDRGTVTEINGGSNVDMTDPNTLKDFIAWAKQNYPANHYMLVLWNHGGGYTGLIQDETSGGSGLMSLDDLKAGITGSGGLDVIDFDMCLMAGYETLAKIAGLTSYAVFSEEVVPGEGNPYTSIIDGMQASPTQDGRALSSMIVDRFNASFQGSRSSTTLSAYDMAEFANFETALNDLATSLQAG
;
A
#
# COMPACT_ATOMS: atom_id res chain seq x y z
N MET A 1 -54.03 -5.12 -38.74
CA MET A 1 -54.06 -5.65 -37.39
C MET A 1 -52.60 -5.87 -36.94
N LYS A 2 -52.08 -4.95 -36.18
CA LYS A 2 -50.72 -5.07 -35.57
C LYS A 2 -50.92 -5.23 -34.06
N VAL A 3 -50.50 -6.37 -33.54
CA VAL A 3 -50.54 -6.69 -32.11
C VAL A 3 -49.23 -6.17 -31.50
N VAL A 4 -49.33 -5.19 -30.59
CA VAL A 4 -48.23 -4.71 -29.76
C VAL A 4 -48.25 -5.53 -28.48
N ARG A 5 -47.16 -6.27 -28.21
CA ARG A 5 -46.96 -6.93 -26.94
C ARG A 5 -46.15 -6.02 -26.03
N ALA A 6 -46.78 -5.61 -24.93
CA ALA A 6 -46.14 -4.91 -23.85
C ALA A 6 -45.33 -5.94 -23.00
N VAL A 7 -44.06 -5.61 -22.75
CA VAL A 7 -43.20 -6.35 -21.80
C VAL A 7 -43.31 -5.62 -20.47
N ALA A 8 -43.86 -6.30 -19.48
CA ALA A 8 -43.91 -5.81 -18.11
C ALA A 8 -42.56 -6.10 -17.40
N LEU A 9 -41.92 -5.06 -16.94
CA LEU A 9 -40.69 -5.14 -16.11
C LEU A 9 -41.14 -5.37 -14.66
N ALA A 10 -40.85 -6.54 -14.10
CA ALA A 10 -41.09 -6.82 -12.69
C ALA A 10 -39.88 -6.35 -11.86
N LEU A 11 -40.08 -5.32 -11.02
CA LEU A 11 -39.13 -4.95 -9.97
C LEU A 11 -39.25 -5.98 -8.86
N ALA A 12 -38.19 -6.73 -8.61
CA ALA A 12 -38.05 -7.55 -7.41
C ALA A 12 -37.50 -6.67 -6.27
N ALA A 13 -38.33 -6.36 -5.32
CA ALA A 13 -37.91 -5.75 -4.04
C ALA A 13 -37.37 -6.84 -3.13
N SER A 14 -36.08 -6.80 -2.82
CA SER A 14 -35.46 -7.69 -1.82
C SER A 14 -35.77 -7.17 -0.42
N VAL A 15 -36.57 -7.93 0.31
CA VAL A 15 -36.85 -7.71 1.74
C VAL A 15 -35.65 -8.27 2.52
N VAL A 16 -34.92 -7.39 3.21
CA VAL A 16 -33.92 -7.79 4.21
C VAL A 16 -34.68 -8.14 5.49
N ALA A 17 -34.72 -9.43 5.82
CA ALA A 17 -35.21 -9.89 7.11
C ALA A 17 -34.16 -9.66 8.19
N ALA A 18 -34.48 -8.80 9.14
CA ALA A 18 -33.70 -8.65 10.36
C ALA A 18 -33.93 -9.87 11.26
N TYR A 19 -32.87 -10.65 11.48
CA TYR A 19 -32.86 -11.65 12.58
C TYR A 19 -32.34 -10.96 13.83
N GLY A 20 -33.20 -10.76 14.78
CA GLY A 20 -32.86 -10.36 16.14
C GLY A 20 -32.64 -11.58 17.01
N GLY A 21 -31.70 -11.45 17.96
CA GLY A 21 -31.72 -12.18 19.18
C GLY A 21 -30.50 -13.02 19.48
N GLY A 22 -29.76 -12.65 20.50
CA GLY A 22 -28.77 -13.49 21.15
C GLY A 22 -27.73 -12.64 21.88
N SER A 23 -28.06 -12.14 23.05
CA SER A 23 -27.11 -11.54 24.00
C SER A 23 -26.21 -12.62 24.57
N ASP A 24 -24.90 -12.49 24.34
CA ASP A 24 -23.88 -12.98 25.27
C ASP A 24 -22.85 -11.88 25.52
N SER A 25 -22.90 -11.40 26.74
CA SER A 25 -21.98 -10.47 27.35
C SER A 25 -20.63 -11.13 27.60
N ASN A 26 -19.58 -10.64 26.98
CA ASN A 26 -18.26 -10.68 27.61
C ASN A 26 -17.49 -9.41 27.29
N GLY A 27 -16.96 -8.77 28.34
CA GLY A 27 -16.47 -7.42 28.34
C GLY A 27 -15.16 -7.24 27.65
N GLY A 28 -15.03 -6.09 27.03
CA GLY A 28 -13.79 -5.53 26.49
C GLY A 28 -14.05 -4.07 26.10
N GLY A 29 -13.52 -3.17 26.89
CA GLY A 29 -13.37 -1.73 26.84
C GLY A 29 -14.04 -0.96 25.69
N GLY A 30 -15.15 -0.29 25.98
CA GLY A 30 -15.74 0.68 25.08
C GLY A 30 -14.91 1.97 25.00
N GLY A 31 -14.20 2.16 23.91
CA GLY A 31 -13.71 3.46 23.44
C GLY A 31 -14.72 3.98 22.41
N GLY A 32 -15.18 5.21 22.53
CA GLY A 32 -16.15 5.83 21.63
C GLY A 32 -15.66 5.79 20.18
N GLY A 33 -16.32 5.03 19.34
CA GLY A 33 -15.95 4.75 17.96
C GLY A 33 -16.13 5.94 17.04
N GLY A 34 -15.18 6.86 17.02
CA GLY A 34 -14.98 7.76 15.90
C GLY A 34 -14.42 6.98 14.72
N GLN A 35 -14.76 7.40 13.50
CA GLN A 35 -14.14 6.89 12.28
C GLN A 35 -12.61 7.09 12.39
N ARG A 36 -11.82 6.09 11.92
CA ARG A 36 -10.36 6.23 11.84
C ARG A 36 -9.97 7.42 11.00
N GLU A 37 -8.85 8.05 11.33
CA GLU A 37 -8.33 9.15 10.50
C GLU A 37 -7.61 8.59 9.29
N TRP A 38 -6.75 7.58 9.48
CA TRP A 38 -5.98 6.99 8.40
C TRP A 38 -6.06 5.47 8.37
N THR A 39 -6.15 4.95 7.17
CA THR A 39 -5.78 3.57 6.86
C THR A 39 -4.55 3.57 5.97
N VAL A 40 -3.45 2.98 6.46
CA VAL A 40 -2.20 2.75 5.74
C VAL A 40 -2.30 1.36 5.12
N MET A 41 -2.25 1.31 3.80
CA MET A 41 -2.36 0.09 2.99
C MET A 41 -0.99 -0.21 2.40
N VAL A 42 -0.33 -1.28 2.81
CA VAL A 42 0.99 -1.68 2.30
C VAL A 42 0.83 -2.86 1.36
N TYR A 43 1.18 -2.66 0.10
CA TYR A 43 1.21 -3.70 -0.93
C TYR A 43 2.65 -4.19 -1.07
N MET A 44 2.98 -5.27 -0.36
CA MET A 44 4.33 -5.78 -0.16
C MET A 44 4.55 -7.04 -1.01
N ALA A 45 5.05 -6.89 -2.22
CA ALA A 45 5.43 -8.00 -3.06
C ALA A 45 6.88 -8.40 -2.76
N ALA A 46 7.09 -9.23 -1.75
CA ALA A 46 8.40 -9.63 -1.26
C ALA A 46 8.84 -11.03 -1.79
N ASP A 47 8.20 -11.54 -2.84
CA ASP A 47 8.63 -12.75 -3.54
C ASP A 47 9.79 -12.44 -4.51
N ASN A 48 10.90 -11.96 -3.94
CA ASN A 48 12.12 -11.59 -4.65
C ASN A 48 13.29 -11.40 -3.68
N SER A 49 14.40 -10.84 -4.16
CA SER A 49 15.63 -10.64 -3.38
C SER A 49 15.49 -9.74 -2.14
N LEU A 50 14.36 -9.03 -1.98
CA LEU A 50 14.07 -8.17 -0.82
C LEU A 50 13.27 -8.89 0.28
N ALA A 51 13.05 -10.18 0.19
CA ALA A 51 12.18 -10.92 1.13
C ALA A 51 12.53 -10.69 2.60
N VAL A 52 13.82 -10.65 2.96
CA VAL A 52 14.24 -10.41 4.36
C VAL A 52 13.92 -8.99 4.81
N GLN A 53 14.09 -8.00 3.95
CA GLN A 53 13.71 -6.62 4.24
C GLN A 53 12.20 -6.51 4.50
N GLY A 54 11.38 -7.19 3.70
CA GLY A 54 9.93 -7.23 3.94
C GLY A 54 9.56 -7.80 5.31
N VAL A 55 10.30 -8.82 5.81
CA VAL A 55 10.10 -9.33 7.18
C VAL A 55 10.47 -8.28 8.22
N LEU A 56 11.59 -7.56 8.03
CA LEU A 56 12.02 -6.51 8.95
C LEU A 56 11.04 -5.34 8.99
N ASP A 57 10.52 -4.94 7.83
CA ASP A 57 9.55 -3.86 7.71
C ASP A 57 8.19 -4.23 8.34
N LEU A 58 7.78 -5.50 8.25
CA LEU A 58 6.61 -5.98 8.99
C LEU A 58 6.85 -5.90 10.51
N ASP A 59 8.03 -6.29 10.99
CA ASP A 59 8.41 -6.15 12.41
C ASP A 59 8.37 -4.67 12.84
N GLU A 60 8.86 -3.76 12.02
CA GLU A 60 8.80 -2.31 12.28
C GLU A 60 7.36 -1.79 12.38
N MET A 61 6.48 -2.22 11.47
CA MET A 61 5.05 -1.84 11.52
C MET A 61 4.38 -2.38 12.79
N GLU A 62 4.73 -3.60 13.22
CA GLU A 62 4.23 -4.18 14.45
C GLU A 62 4.80 -3.49 15.70
N ASP A 63 6.06 -3.06 15.67
CA ASP A 63 6.70 -2.35 16.78
C ASP A 63 6.11 -0.95 17.00
N ALA A 64 5.68 -0.26 15.94
CA ALA A 64 4.93 0.98 16.05
C ALA A 64 3.58 0.81 16.77
N GLY A 65 3.00 -0.39 16.67
CA GLY A 65 1.78 -0.75 17.37
C GLY A 65 0.51 -0.17 16.73
N ILE A 66 -0.50 0.01 17.56
CA ILE A 66 -1.84 0.38 17.12
C ILE A 66 -2.37 1.63 17.80
N SER A 67 -3.31 2.31 17.13
CA SER A 67 -4.17 3.32 17.77
C SER A 67 -5.61 3.20 17.25
N ASP A 68 -6.55 3.81 17.96
CA ASP A 68 -7.95 3.87 17.51
C ASP A 68 -8.11 4.75 16.24
N ARG A 69 -7.09 5.56 15.92
CA ARG A 69 -7.14 6.56 14.85
C ARG A 69 -6.39 6.14 13.59
N ILE A 70 -5.40 5.26 13.71
CA ILE A 70 -4.54 4.80 12.60
C ILE A 70 -4.63 3.28 12.51
N GLN A 71 -4.88 2.76 11.33
CA GLN A 71 -4.83 1.33 11.04
C GLN A 71 -3.82 1.04 9.95
N THR A 72 -2.91 0.11 10.19
CA THR A 72 -2.03 -0.44 9.16
C THR A 72 -2.55 -1.81 8.73
N VAL A 73 -2.68 -2.00 7.42
CA VAL A 73 -3.03 -3.28 6.80
C VAL A 73 -2.04 -3.57 5.68
N VAL A 74 -1.66 -4.82 5.55
CA VAL A 74 -0.64 -5.27 4.60
C VAL A 74 -1.22 -6.40 3.75
N GLN A 75 -1.00 -6.38 2.44
CA GLN A 75 -1.02 -7.58 1.61
C GLN A 75 0.42 -7.92 1.29
N ALA A 76 0.88 -9.08 1.73
CA ALA A 76 2.26 -9.49 1.58
C ALA A 76 2.37 -10.86 0.92
N GLU A 77 3.39 -11.01 0.09
CA GLU A 77 3.83 -12.27 -0.49
C GLU A 77 5.34 -12.39 -0.31
N PHE A 78 5.81 -13.61 0.01
CA PHE A 78 7.23 -13.85 0.25
C PHE A 78 7.73 -15.06 -0.53
N SER A 79 8.99 -15.02 -0.92
CA SER A 79 9.71 -16.17 -1.49
C SER A 79 10.34 -17.02 -0.38
N PRO A 80 9.84 -18.25 -0.13
CA PRO A 80 10.45 -19.14 0.83
C PRO A 80 11.90 -19.49 0.49
N SER A 81 12.18 -19.66 -0.80
CA SER A 81 13.53 -20.02 -1.27
C SER A 81 14.55 -18.90 -1.06
N VAL A 82 14.15 -17.65 -1.21
CA VAL A 82 15.00 -16.49 -0.96
C VAL A 82 15.24 -16.30 0.54
N LEU A 83 14.20 -16.44 1.35
CA LEU A 83 14.31 -16.39 2.81
C LEU A 83 15.28 -17.47 3.34
N ASP A 84 15.16 -18.70 2.86
CA ASP A 84 16.05 -19.79 3.23
C ASP A 84 17.52 -19.52 2.84
N GLN A 85 17.75 -19.01 1.63
CA GLN A 85 19.09 -18.64 1.15
C GLN A 85 19.72 -17.51 1.97
N GLN A 86 18.92 -16.61 2.49
CA GLN A 86 19.37 -15.51 3.34
C GLN A 86 19.43 -15.88 4.83
N GLY A 87 19.20 -17.16 5.15
CA GLY A 87 19.26 -17.67 6.51
C GLY A 87 18.06 -17.33 7.38
N CYS A 88 17.02 -16.77 6.79
CA CYS A 88 15.73 -16.54 7.41
C CYS A 88 14.90 -17.81 7.29
N THR A 89 15.12 -18.76 8.20
CA THR A 89 14.39 -20.03 8.24
C THR A 89 12.96 -19.82 8.75
N ALA A 90 12.16 -20.90 8.82
CA ALA A 90 10.83 -20.89 9.43
C ALA A 90 10.78 -20.26 10.85
N ALA A 91 11.92 -20.04 11.50
CA ALA A 91 12.02 -19.33 12.77
C ALA A 91 12.00 -17.80 12.63
N CYS A 92 12.30 -17.25 11.45
CA CYS A 92 12.13 -15.81 11.18
C CYS A 92 10.68 -15.47 10.89
N PHE A 93 9.92 -16.43 10.43
CA PHE A 93 8.52 -16.30 10.09
C PHE A 93 7.79 -17.51 10.71
N ASN A 94 6.91 -17.29 11.63
CA ASN A 94 6.18 -18.36 12.35
C ASN A 94 5.18 -19.12 11.45
N ARG A 95 5.44 -19.15 10.13
CA ARG A 95 4.61 -19.80 9.12
C ARG A 95 5.45 -20.73 8.25
N GLN A 96 4.95 -21.95 8.07
CA GLN A 96 5.59 -22.96 7.22
C GLN A 96 5.35 -22.73 5.73
N ASN A 97 4.40 -21.88 5.35
CA ASN A 97 4.05 -21.60 3.95
C ASN A 97 3.89 -20.10 3.77
N PHE A 98 4.79 -19.52 3.00
CA PHE A 98 4.75 -18.12 2.59
C PHE A 98 3.94 -18.02 1.30
N ASN A 99 2.67 -17.87 1.48
CA ASN A 99 1.74 -17.54 0.39
C ASN A 99 1.36 -16.09 0.50
N THR A 100 0.62 -15.59 -0.45
CA THR A 100 0.07 -14.25 -0.36
C THR A 100 -1.00 -14.21 0.75
N PHE A 101 -0.89 -13.26 1.65
CA PHE A 101 -1.85 -13.08 2.74
C PHE A 101 -2.14 -11.60 2.98
N ARG A 102 -3.31 -11.34 3.57
CA ARG A 102 -3.69 -10.02 4.10
C ARG A 102 -3.54 -10.03 5.61
N TYR A 103 -2.96 -8.97 6.11
CA TYR A 103 -2.58 -8.83 7.49
C TYR A 103 -3.01 -7.48 8.04
N ALA A 104 -3.73 -7.47 9.14
CA ALA A 104 -4.07 -6.24 9.85
C ALA A 104 -3.34 -6.23 11.19
N ILE A 105 -2.56 -5.21 11.44
CA ILE A 105 -1.86 -5.03 12.71
C ILE A 105 -2.90 -4.71 13.77
N THR A 106 -2.97 -5.53 14.84
CA THR A 106 -3.98 -5.43 15.90
C THR A 106 -3.41 -5.29 17.29
N GLN A 107 -2.08 -5.42 17.45
CA GLN A 107 -1.42 -5.33 18.76
C GLN A 107 -0.17 -4.46 18.68
N ALA A 108 0.14 -3.78 19.78
CA ALA A 108 1.32 -2.95 19.92
C ALA A 108 2.48 -3.71 20.55
N GLY A 109 3.68 -3.39 20.10
CA GLY A 109 4.95 -3.58 20.78
C GLY A 109 5.40 -4.98 21.16
N GLY A 110 6.68 -5.18 21.11
CA GLY A 110 7.40 -6.40 21.48
C GLY A 110 8.23 -6.87 20.30
N SER A 111 9.52 -7.13 20.50
CA SER A 111 10.44 -7.58 19.46
C SER A 111 9.91 -8.81 18.73
N ALA A 112 9.29 -8.62 17.60
CA ALA A 112 8.78 -9.69 16.75
C ALA A 112 9.80 -9.99 15.66
N LYS A 113 10.83 -10.67 15.97
CA LYS A 113 11.70 -11.29 14.97
C LYS A 113 11.09 -12.54 14.33
N ASN A 114 9.79 -12.76 14.51
CA ASN A 114 9.15 -14.03 14.20
C ASN A 114 7.99 -13.91 13.19
N GLY A 115 7.92 -12.79 12.45
CA GLY A 115 6.87 -12.55 11.44
C GLY A 115 5.52 -12.11 12.02
N PRO A 116 4.48 -12.02 11.18
CA PRO A 116 3.20 -11.38 11.52
C PRO A 116 2.37 -12.20 12.51
N ASP A 117 2.76 -12.23 13.76
CA ASP A 117 2.07 -12.94 14.83
C ASP A 117 1.20 -12.02 15.71
N ARG A 118 1.34 -10.70 15.56
CA ARG A 118 0.60 -9.67 16.31
C ARG A 118 -0.51 -9.00 15.50
N GLY A 119 -1.06 -9.72 14.55
CA GLY A 119 -2.12 -9.20 13.69
C GLY A 119 -3.19 -10.23 13.38
N THR A 120 -4.27 -9.76 12.75
CA THR A 120 -5.28 -10.63 12.16
C THR A 120 -4.85 -10.97 10.74
N VAL A 121 -4.60 -12.23 10.49
CA VAL A 121 -4.18 -12.73 9.19
C VAL A 121 -5.35 -13.37 8.45
N THR A 122 -5.51 -12.99 7.19
CA THR A 122 -6.48 -13.58 6.28
C THR A 122 -5.73 -14.13 5.08
N GLU A 123 -5.79 -15.44 4.88
CA GLU A 123 -5.31 -16.06 3.65
C GLU A 123 -6.20 -15.65 2.49
N ILE A 124 -5.59 -15.36 1.35
CA ILE A 124 -6.30 -15.08 0.11
C ILE A 124 -6.04 -16.21 -0.88
N ASN A 125 -6.97 -16.39 -1.81
CA ASN A 125 -6.89 -17.44 -2.85
C ASN A 125 -6.60 -18.85 -2.28
N GLY A 126 -7.16 -19.18 -1.10
CA GLY A 126 -6.97 -20.49 -0.46
C GLY A 126 -5.53 -20.78 -0.02
N GLY A 127 -4.75 -19.74 0.25
CA GLY A 127 -3.35 -19.84 0.65
C GLY A 127 -2.39 -20.09 -0.50
N SER A 128 -2.81 -19.89 -1.75
CA SER A 128 -1.95 -19.95 -2.94
C SER A 128 -1.33 -18.60 -3.24
N ASN A 129 -0.17 -18.60 -3.89
CA ASN A 129 0.41 -17.39 -4.44
C ASN A 129 -0.56 -16.72 -5.42
N VAL A 130 -0.57 -15.40 -5.42
CA VAL A 130 -1.27 -14.60 -6.41
C VAL A 130 -0.24 -13.73 -7.14
N ASP A 131 -0.51 -13.45 -8.40
CA ASP A 131 0.34 -12.54 -9.18
C ASP A 131 0.23 -11.12 -8.61
N MET A 132 1.27 -10.68 -7.90
CA MET A 132 1.36 -9.33 -7.34
C MET A 132 1.62 -8.27 -8.42
N THR A 133 1.92 -8.66 -9.65
CA THR A 133 2.03 -7.75 -10.80
C THR A 133 0.69 -7.54 -11.53
N ASP A 134 -0.34 -8.35 -11.23
CA ASP A 134 -1.68 -8.19 -11.82
C ASP A 134 -2.39 -6.95 -11.22
N PRO A 135 -2.81 -5.99 -12.05
CA PRO A 135 -3.56 -4.83 -11.58
C PRO A 135 -4.83 -5.17 -10.80
N ASN A 136 -5.47 -6.31 -11.08
CA ASN A 136 -6.65 -6.73 -10.33
C ASN A 136 -6.29 -7.14 -8.90
N THR A 137 -5.13 -7.76 -8.68
CA THR A 137 -4.65 -8.10 -7.33
C THR A 137 -4.47 -6.84 -6.47
N LEU A 138 -3.85 -5.79 -7.02
CA LEU A 138 -3.71 -4.49 -6.36
C LEU A 138 -5.08 -3.84 -6.08
N LYS A 139 -5.94 -3.83 -7.08
CA LYS A 139 -7.29 -3.27 -6.98
C LYS A 139 -8.14 -3.95 -5.89
N ASP A 140 -8.09 -5.27 -5.85
CA ASP A 140 -8.81 -6.07 -4.86
C ASP A 140 -8.29 -5.84 -3.45
N PHE A 141 -6.98 -5.65 -3.28
CA PHE A 141 -6.40 -5.28 -1.99
C PHE A 141 -6.90 -3.92 -1.51
N ILE A 142 -6.84 -2.89 -2.37
CA ILE A 142 -7.31 -1.56 -2.00
C ILE A 142 -8.81 -1.59 -1.64
N ALA A 143 -9.62 -2.28 -2.44
CA ALA A 143 -11.05 -2.42 -2.17
C ALA A 143 -11.33 -3.13 -0.84
N TRP A 144 -10.63 -4.23 -0.57
CA TRP A 144 -10.72 -4.97 0.69
C TRP A 144 -10.33 -4.09 1.89
N ALA A 145 -9.22 -3.36 1.79
CA ALA A 145 -8.74 -2.50 2.86
C ALA A 145 -9.76 -1.40 3.19
N LYS A 146 -10.26 -0.69 2.18
CA LYS A 146 -11.26 0.37 2.37
C LYS A 146 -12.59 -0.15 2.90
N GLN A 147 -13.00 -1.35 2.50
CA GLN A 147 -14.24 -1.96 2.96
C GLN A 147 -14.17 -2.39 4.43
N ASN A 148 -13.04 -2.99 4.85
CA ASN A 148 -12.90 -3.56 6.19
C ASN A 148 -12.33 -2.57 7.22
N TYR A 149 -11.59 -1.57 6.74
CA TYR A 149 -10.91 -0.56 7.57
C TYR A 149 -11.21 0.85 7.06
N PRO A 150 -12.48 1.29 7.09
CA PRO A 150 -12.87 2.62 6.62
C PRO A 150 -12.23 3.71 7.49
N ALA A 151 -11.72 4.76 6.82
CA ALA A 151 -11.08 5.90 7.42
C ALA A 151 -11.43 7.20 6.67
N ASN A 152 -11.06 8.35 7.25
CA ASN A 152 -11.21 9.65 6.60
C ASN A 152 -10.20 9.81 5.45
N HIS A 153 -9.00 9.22 5.61
CA HIS A 153 -7.88 9.33 4.68
C HIS A 153 -7.26 7.96 4.40
N TYR A 154 -6.66 7.83 3.22
CA TYR A 154 -6.04 6.58 2.77
C TYR A 154 -4.65 6.84 2.20
N MET A 155 -3.67 6.10 2.72
CA MET A 155 -2.31 6.03 2.18
C MET A 155 -2.09 4.64 1.59
N LEU A 156 -1.57 4.58 0.36
CA LEU A 156 -1.10 3.36 -0.28
C LEU A 156 0.43 3.38 -0.33
N VAL A 157 1.06 2.38 0.23
CA VAL A 157 2.50 2.11 0.07
C VAL A 157 2.66 0.99 -0.93
N LEU A 158 3.46 1.22 -1.97
CA LEU A 158 3.89 0.22 -2.95
C LEU A 158 5.32 -0.17 -2.61
N TRP A 159 5.51 -1.41 -2.18
CA TRP A 159 6.77 -1.91 -1.65
C TRP A 159 7.36 -2.99 -2.54
N ASN A 160 8.54 -2.75 -3.13
CA ASN A 160 9.30 -3.72 -3.94
C ASN A 160 10.53 -3.06 -4.60
N HIS A 161 11.06 -3.67 -5.65
CA HIS A 161 11.94 -3.02 -6.62
C HIS A 161 11.18 -2.04 -7.51
N GLY A 162 11.83 -0.93 -7.88
CA GLY A 162 11.35 0.04 -8.85
C GLY A 162 12.36 0.21 -9.99
N GLY A 163 11.86 0.36 -11.21
CA GLY A 163 12.64 0.51 -12.45
C GLY A 163 12.31 1.80 -13.22
N GLY A 164 11.69 2.77 -12.56
CA GLY A 164 11.27 4.01 -13.21
C GLY A 164 10.22 3.76 -14.31
N TYR A 165 10.45 4.30 -15.49
CA TYR A 165 9.54 4.13 -16.63
C TYR A 165 9.43 2.67 -17.13
N THR A 166 10.36 1.79 -16.76
CA THR A 166 10.30 0.36 -17.15
C THR A 166 9.30 -0.45 -16.35
N GLY A 167 8.87 0.08 -15.21
CA GLY A 167 7.88 -0.55 -14.34
C GLY A 167 8.33 -0.65 -12.90
N LEU A 168 7.53 -1.34 -12.11
CA LEU A 168 7.71 -1.54 -10.67
C LEU A 168 7.18 -2.93 -10.29
N ILE A 169 7.46 -3.34 -9.07
CA ILE A 169 6.98 -4.61 -8.50
C ILE A 169 7.41 -5.82 -9.35
N GLN A 170 8.30 -6.60 -8.78
CA GLN A 170 8.74 -7.88 -9.30
C GLN A 170 8.18 -9.00 -8.42
N ASP A 171 7.57 -9.99 -9.06
CA ASP A 171 7.08 -11.21 -8.43
C ASP A 171 7.75 -12.38 -9.18
N GLU A 172 8.59 -13.15 -8.47
CA GLU A 172 9.45 -14.13 -9.12
C GLU A 172 8.76 -15.46 -9.36
N THR A 173 7.70 -15.81 -8.60
CA THR A 173 7.10 -17.13 -8.69
C THR A 173 5.70 -17.15 -9.30
N SER A 174 4.94 -16.08 -9.24
CA SER A 174 3.58 -16.02 -9.78
C SER A 174 3.35 -14.99 -10.87
N GLY A 175 4.13 -13.89 -10.90
CA GLY A 175 3.97 -12.79 -11.85
C GLY A 175 4.65 -12.97 -13.21
N GLY A 176 5.24 -14.11 -13.48
CA GLY A 176 6.09 -14.27 -14.66
C GLY A 176 7.42 -13.52 -14.52
N SER A 177 8.12 -13.25 -15.63
CA SER A 177 9.48 -12.65 -15.61
C SER A 177 9.48 -11.13 -15.73
N GLY A 178 8.33 -10.47 -15.60
CA GLY A 178 8.18 -9.03 -15.85
C GLY A 178 7.96 -8.20 -14.59
N LEU A 179 8.12 -6.89 -14.76
CA LEU A 179 7.65 -5.89 -13.80
C LEU A 179 6.19 -5.54 -14.10
N MET A 180 5.42 -5.17 -13.09
CA MET A 180 4.16 -4.45 -13.28
C MET A 180 4.43 -3.20 -14.11
N SER A 181 3.71 -2.99 -15.21
CA SER A 181 3.86 -1.78 -16.01
C SER A 181 3.22 -0.57 -15.33
N LEU A 182 3.62 0.64 -15.72
CA LEU A 182 2.96 1.86 -15.23
C LEU A 182 1.48 1.95 -15.66
N ASP A 183 1.08 1.28 -16.75
CA ASP A 183 -0.32 1.18 -17.16
C ASP A 183 -1.10 0.22 -16.27
N ASP A 184 -0.50 -0.89 -15.84
CA ASP A 184 -1.09 -1.81 -14.87
C ASP A 184 -1.22 -1.15 -13.49
N LEU A 185 -0.21 -0.41 -13.04
CA LEU A 185 -0.31 0.42 -11.83
C LEU A 185 -1.51 1.35 -11.89
N LYS A 186 -1.65 2.11 -12.99
CA LYS A 186 -2.79 3.00 -13.21
C LYS A 186 -4.12 2.24 -13.16
N ALA A 187 -4.20 1.08 -13.82
CA ALA A 187 -5.40 0.24 -13.85
C ALA A 187 -5.77 -0.27 -12.45
N GLY A 188 -4.77 -0.72 -11.67
CA GLY A 188 -4.95 -1.21 -10.30
C GLY A 188 -5.46 -0.16 -9.33
N ILE A 189 -5.05 1.10 -9.50
CA ILE A 189 -5.49 2.21 -8.64
C ILE A 189 -6.79 2.84 -9.14
N THR A 190 -7.07 2.79 -10.44
CA THR A 190 -8.26 3.42 -11.03
C THR A 190 -9.54 2.86 -10.41
N GLY A 191 -10.41 3.75 -9.94
CA GLY A 191 -11.68 3.40 -9.31
C GLY A 191 -11.56 3.04 -7.82
N SER A 192 -10.40 3.24 -7.20
CA SER A 192 -10.18 3.01 -5.76
C SER A 192 -10.95 3.97 -4.84
N GLY A 193 -11.63 4.97 -5.39
CA GLY A 193 -12.36 5.98 -4.61
C GLY A 193 -11.46 7.07 -4.01
N GLY A 194 -10.30 7.34 -4.64
CA GLY A 194 -9.32 8.34 -4.24
C GLY A 194 -8.33 7.83 -3.17
N LEU A 195 -7.11 8.29 -3.28
CA LEU A 195 -6.04 8.12 -2.30
C LEU A 195 -5.53 9.50 -1.92
N ASP A 196 -5.23 9.71 -0.64
CA ASP A 196 -4.64 10.98 -0.20
C ASP A 196 -3.14 10.98 -0.48
N VAL A 197 -2.47 9.85 -0.21
CA VAL A 197 -1.02 9.68 -0.43
C VAL A 197 -0.75 8.34 -1.10
N ILE A 198 0.11 8.34 -2.12
CA ILE A 198 0.80 7.13 -2.61
C ILE A 198 2.28 7.29 -2.28
N ASP A 199 2.83 6.29 -1.60
CA ASP A 199 4.24 6.23 -1.25
C ASP A 199 4.89 5.03 -1.96
N PHE A 200 5.96 5.30 -2.69
CA PHE A 200 6.72 4.28 -3.42
C PHE A 200 7.99 3.95 -2.62
N ASP A 201 7.90 2.96 -1.75
CA ASP A 201 9.07 2.43 -1.05
C ASP A 201 9.86 1.52 -2.00
N MET A 202 10.49 2.17 -2.98
CA MET A 202 11.24 1.53 -4.05
C MET A 202 12.12 2.52 -4.81
N CYS A 203 13.07 2.00 -5.59
CA CYS A 203 14.03 2.78 -6.35
C CYS A 203 13.39 3.52 -7.55
N LEU A 204 13.92 4.69 -7.92
CA LEU A 204 13.82 5.31 -9.26
C LEU A 204 12.41 5.73 -9.72
N MET A 205 11.41 5.73 -8.84
CA MET A 205 10.03 5.98 -9.27
C MET A 205 9.68 7.46 -9.45
N ALA A 206 10.50 8.41 -8.97
CA ALA A 206 10.22 9.84 -9.09
C ALA A 206 10.56 10.39 -10.49
N GLY A 207 9.91 9.84 -11.50
CA GLY A 207 10.03 10.27 -12.89
C GLY A 207 8.72 10.87 -13.43
N TYR A 208 8.83 11.65 -14.51
CA TYR A 208 7.68 12.23 -15.20
C TYR A 208 6.66 11.16 -15.59
N GLU A 209 7.11 10.02 -16.08
CA GLU A 209 6.26 8.94 -16.55
C GLU A 209 5.37 8.38 -15.43
N THR A 210 5.93 8.20 -14.23
CA THR A 210 5.18 7.76 -13.05
C THR A 210 4.17 8.83 -12.63
N LEU A 211 4.62 10.09 -12.52
CA LEU A 211 3.74 11.22 -12.19
C LEU A 211 2.54 11.30 -13.15
N ALA A 212 2.79 11.20 -14.47
CA ALA A 212 1.74 11.25 -15.49
C ALA A 212 0.72 10.10 -15.36
N LYS A 213 1.14 8.92 -14.89
CA LYS A 213 0.25 7.77 -14.73
C LYS A 213 -0.63 7.87 -13.49
N ILE A 214 -0.11 8.45 -12.40
CA ILE A 214 -0.86 8.58 -11.15
C ILE A 214 -1.60 9.92 -11.02
N ALA A 215 -1.42 10.82 -11.96
CA ALA A 215 -2.12 12.12 -11.98
C ALA A 215 -3.65 11.95 -11.90
N GLY A 216 -4.27 12.63 -10.92
CA GLY A 216 -5.70 12.55 -10.64
C GLY A 216 -6.14 11.29 -9.87
N LEU A 217 -5.21 10.39 -9.48
CA LEU A 217 -5.51 9.20 -8.69
C LEU A 217 -5.13 9.34 -7.22
N THR A 218 -4.27 10.29 -6.90
CA THR A 218 -3.84 10.63 -5.54
C THR A 218 -3.66 12.15 -5.40
N SER A 219 -3.73 12.64 -4.16
CA SER A 219 -3.45 14.05 -3.86
C SER A 219 -1.96 14.33 -3.72
N TYR A 220 -1.21 13.39 -3.13
CA TYR A 220 0.23 13.50 -2.92
C TYR A 220 0.93 12.20 -3.32
N ALA A 221 2.18 12.32 -3.76
CA ALA A 221 3.05 11.18 -4.04
C ALA A 221 4.39 11.36 -3.33
N VAL A 222 4.94 10.27 -2.77
CA VAL A 222 6.27 10.23 -2.15
C VAL A 222 7.08 9.17 -2.87
N PHE A 223 8.25 9.51 -3.39
CA PHE A 223 9.12 8.59 -4.09
C PHE A 223 10.54 9.16 -4.32
N SER A 224 11.47 8.27 -4.71
CA SER A 224 12.87 8.62 -4.92
C SER A 224 13.20 8.73 -6.40
N GLU A 225 14.04 9.71 -6.76
CA GLU A 225 14.68 9.84 -8.07
C GLU A 225 15.83 8.85 -8.24
N GLU A 226 16.40 8.37 -7.15
CA GLU A 226 17.57 7.51 -7.09
C GLU A 226 17.27 6.15 -6.46
N VAL A 227 18.31 5.35 -6.31
CA VAL A 227 18.23 4.05 -5.63
C VAL A 227 17.97 4.25 -4.15
N VAL A 228 17.02 3.51 -3.61
CA VAL A 228 16.71 3.46 -2.18
C VAL A 228 17.48 2.30 -1.53
N PRO A 229 18.15 2.50 -0.39
CA PRO A 229 18.74 1.38 0.37
C PRO A 229 17.71 0.32 0.74
N GLY A 230 18.15 -0.91 0.93
CA GLY A 230 17.26 -2.04 1.20
C GLY A 230 16.46 -1.92 2.51
N GLU A 231 16.89 -1.06 3.42
CA GLU A 231 16.17 -0.74 4.67
C GLU A 231 14.88 0.05 4.42
N GLY A 232 14.72 0.69 3.25
CA GLY A 232 13.50 1.36 2.85
C GLY A 232 13.00 2.45 3.81
N ASN A 233 11.71 2.56 3.94
CA ASN A 233 11.03 3.49 4.84
C ASN A 233 11.15 3.06 6.32
N PRO A 234 11.43 3.97 7.26
CA PRO A 234 11.46 3.68 8.70
C PRO A 234 10.03 3.59 9.26
N TYR A 235 9.35 2.45 9.05
CA TYR A 235 7.91 2.28 9.33
C TYR A 235 7.54 2.57 10.77
N THR A 236 8.31 2.11 11.76
CA THR A 236 8.08 2.44 13.19
C THR A 236 7.98 3.95 13.36
N SER A 237 8.95 4.69 12.85
CA SER A 237 9.02 6.15 13.01
C SER A 237 7.90 6.88 12.27
N ILE A 238 7.51 6.41 11.09
CA ILE A 238 6.42 7.00 10.29
C ILE A 238 5.08 6.78 10.99
N ILE A 239 4.77 5.55 11.40
CA ILE A 239 3.51 5.21 12.07
C ILE A 239 3.40 5.90 13.44
N ASP A 240 4.48 5.97 14.22
CA ASP A 240 4.54 6.74 15.48
C ASP A 240 4.23 8.21 15.24
N GLY A 241 4.78 8.80 14.17
CA GLY A 241 4.51 10.17 13.76
C GLY A 241 3.03 10.38 13.39
N MET A 242 2.43 9.44 12.68
CA MET A 242 0.99 9.46 12.37
C MET A 242 0.13 9.36 13.64
N GLN A 243 0.51 8.50 14.58
CA GLN A 243 -0.20 8.35 15.87
C GLN A 243 -0.09 9.59 16.75
N ALA A 244 1.06 10.27 16.72
CA ALA A 244 1.26 11.54 17.44
C ALA A 244 0.44 12.70 16.84
N SER A 245 0.15 12.66 15.55
CA SER A 245 -0.60 13.70 14.81
C SER A 245 -1.63 13.08 13.87
N PRO A 246 -2.64 12.37 14.38
CA PRO A 246 -3.52 11.54 13.55
C PRO A 246 -4.43 12.35 12.61
N THR A 247 -4.64 13.62 12.87
CA THR A 247 -5.48 14.52 12.05
C THR A 247 -4.70 15.30 11.00
N GLN A 248 -3.40 15.00 10.82
CA GLN A 248 -2.61 15.64 9.76
C GLN A 248 -3.17 15.33 8.38
N ASP A 249 -3.09 16.28 7.46
CA ASP A 249 -3.48 16.08 6.06
C ASP A 249 -2.40 15.35 5.24
N GLY A 250 -2.71 15.04 3.99
CA GLY A 250 -1.78 14.32 3.11
C GLY A 250 -0.50 15.10 2.83
N ARG A 251 -0.52 16.44 2.82
CA ARG A 251 0.68 17.27 2.64
C ARG A 251 1.63 17.12 3.83
N ALA A 252 1.09 17.26 5.04
CA ALA A 252 1.88 17.13 6.27
C ALA A 252 2.43 15.72 6.43
N LEU A 253 1.61 14.69 6.12
CA LEU A 253 2.04 13.30 6.14
C LEU A 253 3.18 13.05 5.14
N SER A 254 3.04 13.47 3.89
CA SER A 254 4.08 13.28 2.86
C SER A 254 5.39 13.97 3.24
N SER A 255 5.32 15.18 3.79
CA SER A 255 6.52 15.89 4.29
C SER A 255 7.16 15.15 5.47
N MET A 256 6.34 14.63 6.39
CA MET A 256 6.84 13.86 7.54
C MET A 256 7.54 12.57 7.10
N ILE A 257 7.02 11.86 6.09
CA ILE A 257 7.66 10.65 5.55
C ILE A 257 9.07 11.01 5.04
N VAL A 258 9.20 12.06 4.23
CA VAL A 258 10.50 12.54 3.72
C VAL A 258 11.45 12.89 4.87
N ASP A 259 10.97 13.60 5.90
CA ASP A 259 11.79 13.97 7.05
C ASP A 259 12.27 12.73 7.84
N ARG A 260 11.39 11.73 8.05
CA ARG A 260 11.72 10.49 8.76
C ARG A 260 12.70 9.63 7.97
N PHE A 261 12.47 9.48 6.68
CA PHE A 261 13.39 8.80 5.79
C PHE A 261 14.77 9.45 5.80
N ASN A 262 14.86 10.77 5.62
CA ASN A 262 16.12 11.48 5.67
C ASN A 262 16.83 11.32 7.03
N ALA A 263 16.07 11.36 8.13
CA ALA A 263 16.62 11.17 9.48
C ALA A 263 17.18 9.76 9.69
N SER A 264 16.55 8.72 9.16
CA SER A 264 17.01 7.33 9.31
C SER A 264 18.34 7.06 8.62
N PHE A 265 18.65 7.79 7.54
CA PHE A 265 19.91 7.65 6.80
C PHE A 265 20.98 8.69 7.16
N GLN A 266 20.73 9.55 8.17
CA GLN A 266 21.76 10.50 8.63
C GLN A 266 22.98 9.76 9.18
N GLY A 267 24.16 10.10 8.62
CA GLY A 267 25.43 9.47 9.00
C GLY A 267 25.69 8.12 8.31
N SER A 268 24.78 7.62 7.49
CA SER A 268 25.05 6.50 6.61
C SER A 268 26.00 6.91 5.49
N ARG A 269 26.61 5.91 4.81
CA ARG A 269 27.42 6.16 3.60
C ARG A 269 26.58 6.19 2.31
N SER A 270 25.30 5.91 2.41
CA SER A 270 24.39 5.88 1.28
C SER A 270 23.94 7.31 0.95
N SER A 271 24.06 7.69 -0.31
CA SER A 271 23.39 8.87 -0.84
C SER A 271 21.95 8.47 -1.14
N THR A 272 21.00 9.17 -0.55
CA THR A 272 19.56 8.91 -0.72
C THR A 272 18.85 10.17 -1.17
N THR A 273 17.78 9.99 -1.94
CA THR A 273 16.80 11.02 -2.23
C THR A 273 15.42 10.50 -1.85
N LEU A 274 14.55 11.36 -1.40
CA LEU A 274 13.11 11.13 -1.29
C LEU A 274 12.40 12.47 -1.39
N SER A 275 11.38 12.54 -2.22
CA SER A 275 10.66 13.76 -2.52
C SER A 275 9.15 13.57 -2.36
N ALA A 276 8.48 14.60 -1.85
CA ALA A 276 7.02 14.65 -1.78
C ALA A 276 6.48 15.61 -2.85
N TYR A 277 5.50 15.16 -3.61
CA TYR A 277 4.90 15.88 -4.72
C TYR A 277 3.43 16.19 -4.45
N ASP A 278 3.05 17.45 -4.67
CA ASP A 278 1.66 17.89 -4.69
C ASP A 278 1.09 17.64 -6.10
N MET A 279 0.23 16.65 -6.23
CA MET A 279 -0.30 16.23 -7.53
C MET A 279 -1.28 17.24 -8.14
N ALA A 280 -1.77 18.20 -7.36
CA ALA A 280 -2.57 19.30 -7.89
C ALA A 280 -1.75 20.23 -8.81
N GLU A 281 -0.42 20.28 -8.64
CA GLU A 281 0.48 21.10 -9.45
C GLU A 281 0.96 20.38 -10.73
N PHE A 282 0.64 19.10 -10.91
CA PHE A 282 1.13 18.32 -12.05
C PHE A 282 0.72 18.91 -13.41
N ALA A 283 -0.50 19.39 -13.56
CA ALA A 283 -0.98 20.00 -14.81
C ALA A 283 -0.22 21.29 -15.17
N ASN A 284 0.18 22.09 -14.16
CA ASN A 284 1.01 23.28 -14.34
C ASN A 284 2.43 22.89 -14.78
N PHE A 285 2.99 21.87 -14.17
CA PHE A 285 4.31 21.32 -14.54
C PHE A 285 4.29 20.78 -15.99
N GLU A 286 3.28 19.99 -16.35
CA GLU A 286 3.13 19.44 -17.70
C GLU A 286 3.00 20.55 -18.76
N THR A 287 2.27 21.59 -18.48
CA THR A 287 2.16 22.76 -19.35
C THR A 287 3.54 23.42 -19.54
N ALA A 288 4.26 23.70 -18.48
CA ALA A 288 5.58 24.31 -18.55
C ALA A 288 6.61 23.42 -19.30
N LEU A 289 6.53 22.11 -19.13
CA LEU A 289 7.38 21.15 -19.85
C LEU A 289 7.09 21.17 -21.36
N ASN A 290 5.82 21.21 -21.75
CA ASN A 290 5.42 21.29 -23.16
C ASN A 290 5.84 22.63 -23.82
N ASP A 291 5.74 23.74 -23.07
CA ASP A 291 6.20 25.06 -23.55
C ASP A 291 7.71 25.06 -23.76
N LEU A 292 8.47 24.46 -22.85
CA LEU A 292 9.91 24.29 -23.01
C LEU A 292 10.24 23.43 -24.24
N ALA A 293 9.58 22.28 -24.40
CA ALA A 293 9.79 21.39 -25.56
C ALA A 293 9.48 22.11 -26.88
N THR A 294 8.40 22.88 -26.93
CA THR A 294 8.02 23.69 -28.10
C THR A 294 9.09 24.75 -28.42
N SER A 295 9.59 25.43 -27.39
CA SER A 295 10.65 26.44 -27.55
C SER A 295 11.96 25.85 -28.09
N LEU A 296 12.33 24.65 -27.62
CA LEU A 296 13.53 23.94 -28.07
C LEU A 296 13.39 23.43 -29.49
N GLN A 297 12.20 23.13 -30.00
CA GLN A 297 11.97 22.70 -31.35
C GLN A 297 11.97 23.88 -32.35
N ALA A 298 11.68 25.09 -31.89
CA ALA A 298 11.63 26.30 -32.72
C ALA A 298 13.00 27.00 -32.92
N GLY A 299 14.03 26.66 -32.14
CA GLY A 299 15.37 27.20 -32.20
C GLY A 299 16.35 26.28 -32.87
#